data_5904306dca1cd5daafa8be678020b45f
#
_entry.id   5904306dca1cd5daafa8be678020b45f
#
_cell.length_a   1.000
_cell.length_b   1.000
_cell.length_c   1.000
_cell.angle_alpha   90.00
_cell.angle_beta   90.00
_cell.angle_gamma   90.00
#
_symmetry.space_group_name_H-M   'P 1'
#
loop_
_entity.id
_entity.type
_entity.pdbx_description
1 polymer ?
#
loop_
_entity_poly.entity_id
_entity_poly.type
_entity_poly.pdbx_seq_one_letter_code
_entity_poly.pdbx_strand_id
1 'polypeptide(L)'
;FWNYIMKRCFLVVIDSLGVGEAPDAKEYGDIGTNTLSNVAKYVGGVDLPNFNNLGFGKITNVEGLGEKHSGTVGRLSELSIGNDSTTGHWELAGLITEKEFQTFPNGFPSELINKIELEANCKFIGNVHASGTEIIENLGEQHLTTKELILYTSGHSVFQIAAHEDICNLKELYKICEVARKYCDDYNIGRVIARPFKGSIGDFKRTYDRKDFGMNPPG
;
A
#
# COMPACT_ATOMS: atom_id res chain seq x y z
N PHE A 1 -14.63 -46.68 3.40
CA PHE A 1 -13.69 -45.59 3.71
C PHE A 1 -13.62 -44.66 2.49
N TRP A 2 -14.27 -43.50 2.56
CA TRP A 2 -14.20 -42.46 1.54
C TRP A 2 -12.87 -41.71 1.73
N ASN A 3 -11.90 -41.93 0.82
CA ASN A 3 -10.75 -41.07 0.72
C ASN A 3 -11.22 -39.71 0.22
N TYR A 4 -11.45 -38.75 1.11
CA TYR A 4 -11.62 -37.37 0.77
C TYR A 4 -10.25 -36.84 0.31
N ILE A 5 -10.03 -36.82 -0.99
CA ILE A 5 -8.92 -36.06 -1.56
C ILE A 5 -9.26 -34.57 -1.38
N MET A 6 -8.70 -33.94 -0.38
CA MET A 6 -8.83 -32.50 -0.19
C MET A 6 -8.22 -31.79 -1.41
N LYS A 7 -9.06 -31.18 -2.22
CA LYS A 7 -8.59 -30.28 -3.29
C LYS A 7 -8.07 -29.02 -2.63
N ARG A 8 -6.87 -28.58 -2.98
CA ARG A 8 -6.26 -27.34 -2.49
C ARG A 8 -6.06 -26.40 -3.68
N CYS A 9 -6.37 -25.13 -3.47
CA CYS A 9 -6.05 -24.05 -4.40
C CYS A 9 -5.03 -23.11 -3.74
N PHE A 10 -4.04 -22.69 -4.49
CA PHE A 10 -3.05 -21.72 -4.05
C PHE A 10 -3.17 -20.49 -4.93
N LEU A 11 -3.52 -19.33 -4.34
CA LEU A 11 -3.47 -18.04 -5.00
C LEU A 11 -2.15 -17.37 -4.64
N VAL A 12 -1.34 -17.09 -5.66
CA VAL A 12 -0.05 -16.40 -5.49
C VAL A 12 -0.15 -15.04 -6.15
N VAL A 13 -0.10 -13.98 -5.34
CA VAL A 13 -0.04 -12.59 -5.81
C VAL A 13 1.41 -12.14 -5.79
N ILE A 14 1.92 -11.70 -6.94
CA ILE A 14 3.29 -11.18 -7.05
C ILE A 14 3.21 -9.67 -6.95
N ASP A 15 3.66 -9.15 -5.81
CA ASP A 15 3.67 -7.72 -5.53
C ASP A 15 4.53 -6.97 -6.55
N SER A 16 4.08 -5.76 -6.91
CA SER A 16 4.75 -4.87 -7.86
C SER A 16 4.96 -5.41 -9.28
N LEU A 17 4.31 -6.52 -9.65
CA LEU A 17 4.38 -7.08 -11.00
C LEU A 17 3.13 -6.70 -11.81
N GLY A 18 3.10 -5.48 -12.33
CA GLY A 18 2.05 -5.05 -13.28
C GLY A 18 2.25 -5.66 -14.66
N VAL A 19 1.17 -6.19 -15.26
CA VAL A 19 1.15 -6.83 -16.57
C VAL A 19 0.12 -6.15 -17.47
N GLY A 20 0.44 -4.94 -17.92
CA GLY A 20 -0.44 -4.06 -18.68
C GLY A 20 -1.20 -3.07 -17.80
N GLU A 21 -1.83 -2.09 -18.45
CA GLU A 21 -2.68 -1.09 -17.81
C GLU A 21 -4.12 -1.59 -17.65
N ALA A 22 -4.82 -1.09 -16.65
CA ALA A 22 -6.24 -1.31 -16.46
C ALA A 22 -7.08 -0.50 -17.47
N PRO A 23 -8.34 -0.88 -17.76
CA PRO A 23 -9.20 -0.12 -18.68
C PRO A 23 -9.43 1.34 -18.28
N ASP A 24 -9.42 1.64 -17.00
CA ASP A 24 -9.62 2.95 -16.38
C ASP A 24 -8.29 3.69 -16.03
N ALA A 25 -7.15 3.16 -16.45
CA ALA A 25 -5.82 3.72 -16.19
C ALA A 25 -5.71 5.23 -16.49
N LYS A 26 -6.47 5.73 -17.45
CA LYS A 26 -6.52 7.15 -17.79
C LYS A 26 -7.04 8.01 -16.63
N GLU A 27 -7.99 7.51 -15.85
CA GLU A 27 -8.62 8.24 -14.76
C GLU A 27 -7.66 8.44 -13.58
N TYR A 28 -6.70 7.50 -13.44
CA TYR A 28 -5.70 7.48 -12.38
C TYR A 28 -4.30 7.96 -12.83
N GLY A 29 -4.15 8.35 -14.11
CA GLY A 29 -2.86 8.79 -14.64
C GLY A 29 -1.86 7.65 -14.91
N ASP A 30 -2.36 6.41 -15.00
CA ASP A 30 -1.56 5.18 -15.11
C ASP A 30 -1.44 4.65 -16.54
N ILE A 31 -1.70 5.50 -17.55
CA ILE A 31 -1.56 5.13 -18.97
C ILE A 31 -0.12 4.67 -19.26
N GLY A 32 0.01 3.52 -19.93
CA GLY A 32 1.28 2.94 -20.34
C GLY A 32 1.97 2.14 -19.22
N THR A 33 1.31 1.92 -18.09
CA THR A 33 1.85 1.08 -17.02
C THR A 33 1.91 -0.38 -17.46
N ASN A 34 3.08 -0.97 -17.40
CA ASN A 34 3.34 -2.38 -17.66
C ASN A 34 4.71 -2.72 -17.11
N THR A 35 4.79 -2.99 -15.82
CA THR A 35 6.07 -3.17 -15.12
C THR A 35 6.93 -4.25 -15.78
N LEU A 36 6.35 -5.42 -16.06
CA LEU A 36 7.11 -6.53 -16.64
C LEU A 36 7.69 -6.19 -18.01
N SER A 37 6.88 -5.65 -18.93
CA SER A 37 7.34 -5.27 -20.27
C SER A 37 8.33 -4.12 -20.24
N ASN A 38 8.07 -3.10 -19.41
CA ASN A 38 8.94 -1.92 -19.33
C ASN A 38 10.31 -2.27 -18.73
N VAL A 39 10.35 -3.13 -17.70
CA VAL A 39 11.62 -3.64 -17.13
C VAL A 39 12.36 -4.48 -18.16
N ALA A 40 11.68 -5.43 -18.82
CA ALA A 40 12.30 -6.27 -19.85
C ALA A 40 12.93 -5.42 -20.96
N LYS A 41 12.22 -4.41 -21.46
CA LYS A 41 12.72 -3.47 -22.46
C LYS A 41 13.93 -2.67 -21.96
N TYR A 42 13.89 -2.22 -20.71
CA TYR A 42 14.98 -1.42 -20.12
C TYR A 42 16.29 -2.22 -19.98
N VAL A 43 16.19 -3.50 -19.63
CA VAL A 43 17.40 -4.37 -19.46
C VAL A 43 17.80 -5.12 -20.74
N GLY A 44 17.09 -4.93 -21.86
CA GLY A 44 17.40 -5.60 -23.14
C GLY A 44 16.97 -7.07 -23.18
N GLY A 45 15.85 -7.40 -22.53
CA GLY A 45 15.26 -8.73 -22.46
C GLY A 45 15.45 -9.41 -21.11
N VAL A 46 14.53 -10.31 -20.79
CA VAL A 46 14.54 -11.09 -19.54
C VAL A 46 14.54 -12.59 -19.85
N ASP A 47 15.30 -13.36 -19.07
CA ASP A 47 15.25 -14.82 -19.09
C ASP A 47 14.48 -15.33 -17.86
N LEU A 48 13.20 -15.60 -18.06
CA LEU A 48 12.26 -16.04 -17.04
C LEU A 48 11.56 -17.34 -17.48
N PRO A 49 12.23 -18.48 -17.43
CA PRO A 49 11.73 -19.73 -18.01
C PRO A 49 10.40 -20.21 -17.41
N ASN A 50 10.18 -19.99 -16.12
CA ASN A 50 8.93 -20.36 -15.47
C ASN A 50 7.77 -19.45 -15.92
N PHE A 51 7.98 -18.14 -16.05
CA PHE A 51 6.99 -17.22 -16.60
C PHE A 51 6.67 -17.54 -18.06
N ASN A 52 7.70 -17.89 -18.85
CA ASN A 52 7.52 -18.31 -20.21
C ASN A 52 6.66 -19.58 -20.28
N ASN A 53 6.96 -20.59 -19.46
CA ASN A 53 6.18 -21.84 -19.40
C ASN A 53 4.75 -21.62 -18.89
N LEU A 54 4.53 -20.65 -18.01
CA LEU A 54 3.19 -20.25 -17.54
C LEU A 54 2.41 -19.47 -18.62
N GLY A 55 3.08 -18.90 -19.62
CA GLY A 55 2.45 -18.22 -20.75
C GLY A 55 2.34 -16.70 -20.63
N PHE A 56 3.15 -16.06 -19.82
CA PHE A 56 3.15 -14.59 -19.66
C PHE A 56 3.40 -13.86 -20.98
N GLY A 57 4.21 -14.40 -21.91
CA GLY A 57 4.44 -13.84 -23.22
C GLY A 57 3.20 -13.78 -24.13
N LYS A 58 2.10 -14.46 -23.76
CA LYS A 58 0.82 -14.39 -24.49
C LYS A 58 -0.10 -13.27 -24.01
N ILE A 59 0.03 -12.86 -22.77
CA ILE A 59 -0.86 -11.85 -22.17
C ILE A 59 -0.30 -10.43 -22.29
N THR A 60 1.02 -10.31 -22.49
CA THR A 60 1.68 -9.02 -22.75
C THR A 60 2.98 -9.26 -23.51
N ASN A 61 3.38 -8.27 -24.31
CA ASN A 61 4.66 -8.36 -25.04
C ASN A 61 5.81 -8.09 -24.07
N VAL A 62 6.65 -9.11 -23.85
CA VAL A 62 7.82 -9.05 -22.97
C VAL A 62 9.04 -9.52 -23.71
N GLU A 63 10.01 -8.66 -23.87
CA GLU A 63 11.27 -9.00 -24.53
C GLU A 63 11.99 -10.12 -23.77
N GLY A 64 12.30 -11.23 -24.47
CA GLY A 64 12.88 -12.43 -23.90
C GLY A 64 11.89 -13.53 -23.51
N LEU A 65 10.58 -13.27 -23.52
CA LEU A 65 9.57 -14.31 -23.34
C LEU A 65 8.95 -14.73 -24.67
N GLY A 66 8.79 -16.03 -24.86
CA GLY A 66 8.13 -16.62 -26.02
C GLY A 66 6.63 -16.89 -25.76
N GLU A 67 5.97 -17.47 -26.76
CA GLU A 67 4.54 -17.80 -26.67
C GLU A 67 4.24 -19.23 -26.18
N LYS A 68 5.26 -20.02 -25.87
CA LYS A 68 5.07 -21.38 -25.36
C LYS A 68 4.51 -21.36 -23.94
N HIS A 69 3.53 -22.20 -23.68
CA HIS A 69 2.92 -22.33 -22.36
C HIS A 69 2.41 -23.74 -22.10
N SER A 70 2.37 -24.12 -20.83
CA SER A 70 1.79 -25.37 -20.34
C SER A 70 0.53 -25.15 -19.48
N GLY A 71 0.22 -23.90 -19.12
CA GLY A 71 -0.91 -23.52 -18.31
C GLY A 71 -2.02 -22.82 -19.08
N THR A 72 -3.07 -22.45 -18.38
CA THR A 72 -4.10 -21.53 -18.88
C THR A 72 -3.73 -20.12 -18.45
N VAL A 73 -3.73 -19.18 -19.38
CA VAL A 73 -3.41 -17.77 -19.15
C VAL A 73 -4.53 -16.88 -19.60
N GLY A 74 -4.68 -15.73 -18.97
CA GLY A 74 -5.67 -14.73 -19.31
C GLY A 74 -5.41 -13.42 -18.57
N ARG A 75 -6.14 -12.40 -18.99
CA ARG A 75 -6.22 -11.10 -18.31
C ARG A 75 -7.59 -10.96 -17.70
N LEU A 76 -7.64 -10.46 -16.48
CA LEU A 76 -8.88 -10.08 -15.81
C LEU A 76 -8.91 -8.57 -15.70
N SER A 77 -10.09 -7.99 -15.90
CA SER A 77 -10.34 -6.58 -15.58
C SER A 77 -11.04 -6.54 -14.24
N GLU A 78 -10.59 -5.65 -13.37
CA GLU A 78 -11.27 -5.40 -12.10
C GLU A 78 -12.63 -4.74 -12.34
N LEU A 79 -13.54 -4.98 -11.41
CA LEU A 79 -14.88 -4.40 -11.37
C LEU A 79 -14.99 -3.32 -10.28
N SER A 80 -14.10 -3.37 -9.30
CA SER A 80 -14.05 -2.40 -8.21
C SER A 80 -13.62 -1.03 -8.71
N ILE A 81 -14.15 0.01 -8.06
CA ILE A 81 -13.75 1.39 -8.30
C ILE A 81 -12.57 1.73 -7.38
N GLY A 82 -11.54 2.37 -7.92
CA GLY A 82 -10.34 2.79 -7.19
C GLY A 82 -9.10 1.94 -7.49
N ASN A 83 -7.94 2.57 -7.42
CA ASN A 83 -6.63 1.94 -7.67
C ASN A 83 -5.83 1.62 -6.40
N ASP A 84 -6.51 1.49 -5.27
CA ASP A 84 -5.88 1.19 -3.98
C ASP A 84 -5.59 -0.30 -3.81
N SER A 85 -4.46 -0.63 -3.20
CA SER A 85 -4.07 -2.03 -2.93
C SER A 85 -5.12 -2.79 -2.11
N THR A 86 -5.83 -2.13 -1.20
CA THR A 86 -6.86 -2.75 -0.38
C THR A 86 -8.05 -3.18 -1.24
N THR A 87 -8.50 -2.30 -2.14
CA THR A 87 -9.55 -2.59 -3.13
C THR A 87 -9.20 -3.82 -3.96
N GLY A 88 -8.00 -3.88 -4.55
CA GLY A 88 -7.56 -5.03 -5.35
C GLY A 88 -7.52 -6.34 -4.55
N HIS A 89 -7.04 -6.31 -3.30
CA HIS A 89 -7.03 -7.51 -2.45
C HIS A 89 -8.44 -7.97 -2.06
N TRP A 90 -9.36 -7.05 -1.81
CA TRP A 90 -10.75 -7.39 -1.52
C TRP A 90 -11.43 -8.03 -2.72
N GLU A 91 -11.19 -7.50 -3.92
CA GLU A 91 -11.76 -8.09 -5.14
C GLU A 91 -11.21 -9.49 -5.42
N LEU A 92 -9.91 -9.72 -5.21
CA LEU A 92 -9.33 -11.08 -5.28
C LEU A 92 -9.98 -12.05 -4.28
N ALA A 93 -10.49 -11.54 -3.15
CA ALA A 93 -11.25 -12.31 -2.17
C ALA A 93 -12.75 -12.40 -2.49
N GLY A 94 -13.23 -11.78 -3.57
CA GLY A 94 -14.62 -11.83 -4.03
C GLY A 94 -15.48 -10.63 -3.59
N LEU A 95 -14.90 -9.58 -3.02
CA LEU A 95 -15.60 -8.38 -2.61
C LEU A 95 -15.37 -7.25 -3.62
N ILE A 96 -16.40 -6.84 -4.33
CA ILE A 96 -16.37 -5.71 -5.26
C ILE A 96 -16.60 -4.42 -4.48
N THR A 97 -15.72 -3.44 -4.66
CA THR A 97 -15.79 -2.12 -4.03
C THR A 97 -16.50 -1.14 -4.97
N GLU A 98 -17.67 -0.64 -4.56
CA GLU A 98 -18.47 0.30 -5.35
C GLU A 98 -18.07 1.77 -5.14
N LYS A 99 -17.25 2.05 -4.13
CA LYS A 99 -16.81 3.39 -3.75
C LYS A 99 -15.32 3.37 -3.43
N GLU A 100 -14.56 4.19 -4.15
CA GLU A 100 -13.13 4.33 -3.90
C GLU A 100 -12.83 4.91 -2.51
N PHE A 101 -11.67 4.56 -1.98
CA PHE A 101 -11.15 5.18 -0.76
C PHE A 101 -10.81 6.65 -0.99
N GLN A 102 -11.05 7.48 0.04
CA GLN A 102 -10.79 8.90 -0.06
C GLN A 102 -9.30 9.21 0.07
N THR A 103 -8.78 10.07 -0.81
CA THR A 103 -7.41 10.59 -0.76
C THR A 103 -7.39 12.01 -0.19
N PHE A 104 -6.26 12.41 0.38
CA PHE A 104 -6.11 13.69 1.08
C PHE A 104 -4.85 14.45 0.61
N PRO A 105 -4.82 14.95 -0.63
CA PRO A 105 -3.63 15.57 -1.20
C PRO A 105 -3.17 16.83 -0.45
N ASN A 106 -4.09 17.48 0.28
CA ASN A 106 -3.81 18.68 1.08
C ASN A 106 -3.74 18.41 2.60
N GLY A 107 -3.58 17.12 2.98
CA GLY A 107 -3.62 16.70 4.38
C GLY A 107 -5.04 16.42 4.89
N PHE A 108 -5.11 15.84 6.07
CA PHE A 108 -6.38 15.44 6.71
C PHE A 108 -7.11 16.60 7.34
N PRO A 109 -8.46 16.53 7.46
CA PRO A 109 -9.25 17.55 8.15
C PRO A 109 -8.83 17.72 9.61
N SER A 110 -8.76 18.96 10.07
CA SER A 110 -8.39 19.27 11.47
C SER A 110 -9.32 18.62 12.49
N GLU A 111 -10.58 18.42 12.15
CA GLU A 111 -11.55 17.74 13.02
C GLU A 111 -11.14 16.27 13.28
N LEU A 112 -10.71 15.55 12.25
CA LEU A 112 -10.21 14.18 12.38
C LEU A 112 -8.95 14.14 13.26
N ILE A 113 -7.99 15.02 12.99
CA ILE A 113 -6.74 15.10 13.74
C ILE A 113 -7.01 15.39 15.22
N ASN A 114 -7.83 16.39 15.53
CA ASN A 114 -8.16 16.79 16.90
C ASN A 114 -8.83 15.65 17.69
N LYS A 115 -9.72 14.87 17.07
CA LYS A 115 -10.36 13.71 17.71
C LYS A 115 -9.32 12.65 18.09
N ILE A 116 -8.40 12.35 17.17
CA ILE A 116 -7.33 11.36 17.40
C ILE A 116 -6.36 11.85 18.49
N GLU A 117 -5.91 13.10 18.40
CA GLU A 117 -5.01 13.71 19.39
C GLU A 117 -5.59 13.67 20.80
N LEU A 118 -6.88 13.97 20.92
CA LEU A 118 -7.57 13.98 22.21
C LEU A 118 -7.67 12.58 22.82
N GLU A 119 -8.13 11.58 22.04
CA GLU A 119 -8.31 10.21 22.55
C GLU A 119 -7.00 9.48 22.75
N ALA A 120 -6.03 9.68 21.84
CA ALA A 120 -4.71 9.05 21.93
C ALA A 120 -3.74 9.79 22.87
N ASN A 121 -4.10 10.97 23.37
CA ASN A 121 -3.26 11.84 24.18
C ASN A 121 -1.89 12.10 23.52
N CYS A 122 -1.90 12.47 22.26
CA CYS A 122 -0.70 12.78 21.46
C CYS A 122 -0.88 14.10 20.71
N LYS A 123 0.17 14.55 20.02
CA LYS A 123 0.13 15.67 19.08
C LYS A 123 0.79 15.27 17.77
N PHE A 124 0.35 15.88 16.69
CA PHE A 124 0.90 15.65 15.37
C PHE A 124 1.55 16.90 14.78
N ILE A 125 2.66 16.69 14.08
CA ILE A 125 3.30 17.66 13.17
C ILE A 125 3.24 17.12 11.74
N GLY A 126 3.31 18.01 10.75
CA GLY A 126 3.29 17.68 9.33
C GLY A 126 1.88 17.79 8.75
N ASN A 127 1.14 16.70 8.66
CA ASN A 127 -0.16 16.62 7.98
C ASN A 127 -0.10 17.06 6.52
N VAL A 128 0.84 16.50 5.78
CA VAL A 128 1.10 16.85 4.37
C VAL A 128 1.21 15.59 3.51
N HIS A 129 1.05 15.78 2.21
CA HIS A 129 1.41 14.76 1.23
C HIS A 129 2.93 14.69 1.09
N ALA A 130 3.54 13.55 1.38
CA ALA A 130 5.00 13.41 1.32
C ALA A 130 5.47 11.96 1.13
N SER A 131 6.71 11.82 0.66
CA SER A 131 7.46 10.58 0.77
C SER A 131 7.83 10.30 2.24
N GLY A 132 7.65 9.07 2.70
CA GLY A 132 7.94 8.71 4.09
C GLY A 132 9.43 8.82 4.47
N THR A 133 10.35 8.79 3.51
CA THR A 133 11.78 9.02 3.77
C THR A 133 12.05 10.51 3.92
N GLU A 134 11.54 11.29 2.99
CA GLU A 134 11.71 12.74 2.96
C GLU A 134 11.10 13.43 4.18
N ILE A 135 9.89 13.06 4.58
CA ILE A 135 9.25 13.73 5.72
C ILE A 135 9.91 13.42 7.05
N ILE A 136 10.46 12.21 7.22
CA ILE A 136 11.23 11.85 8.41
C ILE A 136 12.54 12.67 8.47
N GLU A 137 13.19 12.88 7.33
CA GLU A 137 14.39 13.73 7.26
C GLU A 137 14.06 15.18 7.60
N ASN A 138 12.96 15.71 7.06
CA ASN A 138 12.57 17.12 7.25
C ASN A 138 12.01 17.42 8.64
N LEU A 139 11.27 16.52 9.25
CA LEU A 139 10.58 16.74 10.54
C LEU A 139 11.15 15.94 11.71
N GLY A 140 12.13 15.07 11.46
CA GLY A 140 12.70 14.21 12.50
C GLY A 140 13.33 14.98 13.66
N GLU A 141 14.05 16.06 13.40
CA GLU A 141 14.64 16.93 14.44
C GLU A 141 13.54 17.60 15.29
N GLN A 142 12.51 18.14 14.64
CA GLN A 142 11.37 18.72 15.36
C GLN A 142 10.67 17.66 16.21
N HIS A 143 10.42 16.46 15.66
CA HIS A 143 9.84 15.33 16.40
C HIS A 143 10.65 14.95 17.63
N LEU A 144 12.00 14.87 17.52
CA LEU A 144 12.86 14.57 18.66
C LEU A 144 12.77 15.63 19.76
N THR A 145 12.59 16.91 19.38
CA THR A 145 12.53 18.04 20.30
C THR A 145 11.16 18.19 20.95
N THR A 146 10.08 18.18 20.15
CA THR A 146 8.71 18.46 20.63
C THR A 146 7.99 17.22 21.14
N LYS A 147 8.43 16.02 20.75
CA LYS A 147 7.75 14.73 20.99
C LYS A 147 6.44 14.55 20.21
N GLU A 148 6.08 15.48 19.34
CA GLU A 148 4.92 15.39 18.48
C GLU A 148 5.17 14.38 17.37
N LEU A 149 4.19 13.54 17.04
CA LEU A 149 4.32 12.47 16.04
C LEU A 149 4.21 13.04 14.63
N ILE A 150 4.95 12.47 13.68
CA ILE A 150 4.91 12.92 12.29
C ILE A 150 3.73 12.29 11.58
N LEU A 151 2.77 13.11 11.17
CA LEU A 151 1.59 12.71 10.38
C LEU A 151 1.80 13.07 8.90
N TYR A 152 1.54 12.13 8.01
CA TYR A 152 1.59 12.37 6.58
C TYR A 152 0.71 11.40 5.78
N THR A 153 0.44 11.74 4.53
CA THR A 153 -0.24 10.89 3.56
C THR A 153 0.59 10.74 2.29
N SER A 154 0.13 9.92 1.37
CA SER A 154 0.71 9.74 0.04
C SER A 154 -0.39 9.76 -1.02
N GLY A 155 -0.08 9.41 -2.28
CA GLY A 155 -1.09 9.33 -3.36
C GLY A 155 -2.19 8.31 -3.14
N HIS A 156 -2.09 7.47 -2.11
CA HIS A 156 -3.09 6.49 -1.74
C HIS A 156 -3.87 6.92 -0.49
N SER A 157 -4.95 6.20 -0.17
CA SER A 157 -5.78 6.45 1.01
C SER A 157 -5.12 5.91 2.28
N VAL A 158 -4.09 6.60 2.76
CA VAL A 158 -3.28 6.15 3.89
C VAL A 158 -3.04 7.26 4.91
N PHE A 159 -3.34 6.98 6.17
CA PHE A 159 -3.02 7.80 7.34
C PHE A 159 -1.75 7.25 7.98
N GLN A 160 -0.62 7.91 7.78
CA GLN A 160 0.68 7.39 8.19
C GLN A 160 1.22 8.19 9.40
N ILE A 161 1.59 7.46 10.45
CA ILE A 161 2.17 8.03 11.67
C ILE A 161 3.60 7.53 11.80
N ALA A 162 4.57 8.44 11.66
CA ALA A 162 5.97 8.11 11.91
C ALA A 162 6.42 8.60 13.28
N ALA A 163 7.22 7.77 13.96
CA ALA A 163 7.79 8.09 15.25
C ALA A 163 9.17 7.44 15.45
N HIS A 164 10.08 8.17 16.09
CA HIS A 164 11.33 7.62 16.55
C HIS A 164 11.09 6.71 17.74
N GLU A 165 11.69 5.51 17.75
CA GLU A 165 11.39 4.49 18.76
C GLU A 165 11.82 4.87 20.18
N ASP A 166 12.77 5.80 20.33
CA ASP A 166 13.16 6.34 21.64
C ASP A 166 12.18 7.41 22.18
N ILE A 167 11.31 7.96 21.30
CA ILE A 167 10.31 8.97 21.66
C ILE A 167 8.96 8.33 21.93
N CYS A 168 8.54 7.44 21.03
CA CYS A 168 7.30 6.70 21.10
C CYS A 168 7.62 5.23 20.81
N ASN A 169 7.57 4.38 21.81
CA ASN A 169 7.86 2.97 21.64
C ASN A 169 6.81 2.28 20.77
N LEU A 170 7.15 1.12 20.21
CA LEU A 170 6.29 0.41 19.25
C LEU A 170 4.88 0.12 19.79
N LYS A 171 4.77 -0.27 21.06
CA LYS A 171 3.48 -0.58 21.68
C LYS A 171 2.58 0.66 21.77
N GLU A 172 3.15 1.79 22.09
CA GLU A 172 2.45 3.07 22.16
C GLU A 172 2.04 3.55 20.75
N LEU A 173 2.98 3.51 19.80
CA LEU A 173 2.70 3.87 18.41
C LEU A 173 1.55 3.03 17.83
N TYR A 174 1.55 1.71 18.06
CA TYR A 174 0.49 0.84 17.58
C TYR A 174 -0.86 1.16 18.23
N LYS A 175 -0.88 1.47 19.53
CA LYS A 175 -2.11 1.90 20.22
C LYS A 175 -2.67 3.19 19.66
N ILE A 176 -1.81 4.17 19.34
CA ILE A 176 -2.21 5.41 18.68
C ILE A 176 -2.80 5.12 17.30
N CYS A 177 -2.19 4.21 16.52
CA CYS A 177 -2.72 3.80 15.23
C CYS A 177 -4.07 3.08 15.35
N GLU A 178 -4.31 2.30 16.40
CA GLU A 178 -5.62 1.67 16.67
C GLU A 178 -6.71 2.73 16.96
N VAL A 179 -6.38 3.76 17.73
CA VAL A 179 -7.27 4.91 17.96
C VAL A 179 -7.54 5.64 16.64
N ALA A 180 -6.48 5.92 15.87
CA ALA A 180 -6.62 6.58 14.57
C ALA A 180 -7.52 5.76 13.63
N ARG A 181 -7.37 4.42 13.57
CA ARG A 181 -8.21 3.54 12.73
C ARG A 181 -9.70 3.73 13.00
N LYS A 182 -10.10 3.79 14.27
CA LYS A 182 -11.49 3.99 14.69
C LYS A 182 -12.12 5.23 14.07
N TYR A 183 -11.39 6.35 14.02
CA TYR A 183 -11.89 7.61 13.46
C TYR A 183 -11.73 7.69 11.94
N CYS A 184 -10.70 7.04 11.39
CA CYS A 184 -10.46 7.04 9.97
C CYS A 184 -11.52 6.28 9.16
N ASP A 185 -12.29 5.38 9.79
CA ASP A 185 -13.38 4.65 9.13
C ASP A 185 -14.48 5.62 8.65
N ASP A 186 -14.83 6.63 9.46
CA ASP A 186 -15.83 7.65 9.11
C ASP A 186 -15.43 8.50 7.89
N TYR A 187 -14.12 8.56 7.58
CA TYR A 187 -13.55 9.31 6.47
C TYR A 187 -13.20 8.43 5.27
N ASN A 188 -13.61 7.16 5.29
CA ASN A 188 -13.29 6.18 4.24
C ASN A 188 -11.79 6.13 3.89
N ILE A 189 -10.94 6.15 4.91
CA ILE A 189 -9.48 6.01 4.78
C ILE A 189 -9.13 4.52 4.80
N GLY A 190 -8.53 4.02 3.73
CA GLY A 190 -8.28 2.59 3.55
C GLY A 190 -7.34 1.98 4.59
N ARG A 191 -6.27 2.69 4.99
CA ARG A 191 -5.27 2.19 5.94
C ARG A 191 -4.76 3.26 6.89
N VAL A 192 -4.47 2.86 8.13
CA VAL A 192 -3.61 3.58 9.06
C VAL A 192 -2.29 2.80 9.16
N ILE A 193 -1.15 3.46 9.09
CA ILE A 193 0.15 2.80 9.05
C ILE A 193 1.08 3.36 10.12
N ALA A 194 1.57 2.50 11.00
CA ALA A 194 2.67 2.80 11.89
C ALA A 194 4.00 2.74 11.14
N ARG A 195 4.79 3.80 11.22
CA ARG A 195 6.08 3.97 10.55
C ARG A 195 7.18 4.28 11.56
N PRO A 196 7.62 3.31 12.36
CA PRO A 196 8.73 3.53 13.28
C PRO A 196 10.05 3.77 12.55
N PHE A 197 10.90 4.60 13.16
CA PHE A 197 12.23 4.87 12.65
C PHE A 197 13.23 5.04 13.80
N LYS A 198 14.51 4.97 13.49
CA LYS A 198 15.66 5.11 14.38
C LYS A 198 16.74 5.97 13.74
N GLY A 199 17.77 6.29 14.49
CA GLY A 199 18.95 7.00 14.01
C GLY A 199 19.11 8.37 14.66
N SER A 200 19.89 9.22 14.03
CA SER A 200 20.15 10.59 14.47
C SER A 200 19.87 11.58 13.35
N ILE A 201 19.86 12.86 13.68
CA ILE A 201 19.68 13.93 12.71
C ILE A 201 20.67 13.75 11.54
N GLY A 202 20.12 13.71 10.30
CA GLY A 202 20.88 13.49 9.07
C GLY A 202 21.13 11.99 8.73
N ASP A 203 20.72 11.03 9.58
CA ASP A 203 20.85 9.58 9.32
C ASP A 203 19.66 8.79 9.90
N PHE A 204 18.45 9.26 9.68
CA PHE A 204 17.25 8.55 10.10
C PHE A 204 16.96 7.37 9.18
N LYS A 205 16.60 6.22 9.78
CA LYS A 205 16.28 4.99 9.06
C LYS A 205 14.98 4.38 9.55
N ARG A 206 14.07 4.10 8.63
CA ARG A 206 12.84 3.33 8.93
C ARG A 206 13.22 1.93 9.38
N THR A 207 12.51 1.43 10.39
CA THR A 207 12.69 0.06 10.88
C THR A 207 11.72 -0.91 10.18
N TYR A 208 11.91 -2.20 10.38
CA TYR A 208 11.04 -3.24 9.83
C TYR A 208 9.75 -3.43 10.63
N ASP A 209 9.60 -2.73 11.77
CA ASP A 209 8.46 -2.82 12.68
C ASP A 209 7.25 -1.97 12.20
N ARG A 210 7.16 -1.78 10.87
CA ARG A 210 5.95 -1.25 10.24
C ARG A 210 4.76 -2.14 10.53
N LYS A 211 3.61 -1.52 10.88
CA LYS A 211 2.35 -2.23 11.04
C LYS A 211 1.22 -1.46 10.35
N ASP A 212 0.46 -2.18 9.54
CA ASP A 212 -0.70 -1.65 8.84
C ASP A 212 -1.98 -2.05 9.56
N PHE A 213 -2.88 -1.09 9.71
CA PHE A 213 -4.22 -1.23 10.28
C PHE A 213 -5.21 -0.91 9.16
N GLY A 214 -5.64 -1.94 8.44
CA GLY A 214 -6.59 -1.82 7.34
C GLY A 214 -8.01 -1.54 7.84
N MET A 215 -8.83 -0.94 6.99
CA MET A 215 -10.27 -0.92 7.16
C MET A 215 -10.81 -2.36 7.07
N ASN A 216 -11.78 -2.70 7.89
CA ASN A 216 -12.47 -3.97 7.74
C ASN A 216 -13.32 -3.95 6.46
N PRO A 217 -13.34 -5.06 5.70
CA PRO A 217 -14.23 -5.16 4.57
C PRO A 217 -15.69 -4.95 5.02
N PRO A 218 -16.52 -4.28 4.22
CA PRO A 218 -17.95 -4.20 4.48
C PRO A 218 -18.56 -5.60 4.53
N GLY A 219 -19.44 -5.84 5.51
CA GLY A 219 -20.10 -7.12 5.74
C GLY A 219 -21.20 -7.42 4.74
#